data_5893d1bd10f0dc5b652176365599b36d
#
_entry.id   5893d1bd10f0dc5b652176365599b36d
#
_cell.length_a   1.000
_cell.length_b   1.000
_cell.length_c   1.000
_cell.angle_alpha   90.00
_cell.angle_beta   90.00
_cell.angle_gamma   90.00
#
_symmetry.space_group_name_H-M   'P 1'
#
loop_
_entity.id
_entity.type
_entity.pdbx_description
1 polymer ?
#
loop_
_entity_poly.entity_id
_entity_poly.type
_entity_poly.pdbx_seq_one_letter_code
_entity_poly.pdbx_strand_id
1 'polypeptide(L)'
;MSTRQGRVRAARLTDLSALGELSRVCQGDRPETRSLGLPVSGPPIGVFSLFRLPLGAFGPQDLLYVYEENGRLAGFLRVERDSQRDEWTIVELDAIGANDAGDIRFRLVQSLIRDSARRGVVRVHVACADTAGNVELFMQAGFARYGEEIILVRPPGLPLPEPWTDEAAASHGIRPTTALDSLALARLYAAVTPLPVQRLEAYRLPDWERQGTWRIPRSSLAPILRFADVEGFVQETPAGSSPAAFLQVGVAKEDQPHYLKVVARPEVDCSSLIEFGLGVIAARLAGASGGPGSSGGHHHSHGVIAPVRTYEAPINRRLEEAGFESVATVSLLIKETLVRVAEPALVPATR
;
A
#
# COMPACT_ATOMS: atom_id res chain seq x y z
N MET A 1 -15.10 -22.34 -35.24
CA MET A 1 -14.29 -21.47 -34.38
C MET A 1 -14.16 -22.17 -33.04
N SER A 2 -12.99 -22.75 -32.77
CA SER A 2 -12.75 -23.43 -31.47
C SER A 2 -12.66 -22.35 -30.39
N THR A 3 -13.57 -22.34 -29.45
CA THR A 3 -13.54 -21.46 -28.28
C THR A 3 -12.26 -21.73 -27.51
N ARG A 4 -11.32 -20.81 -27.57
CA ARG A 4 -10.10 -20.82 -26.75
C ARG A 4 -10.52 -20.82 -25.29
N GLN A 5 -10.42 -21.96 -24.65
CA GLN A 5 -10.86 -22.17 -23.27
C GLN A 5 -9.67 -21.98 -22.34
N GLY A 6 -9.37 -20.72 -21.99
CA GLY A 6 -8.39 -20.41 -20.96
C GLY A 6 -8.97 -20.63 -19.55
N ARG A 7 -8.12 -20.94 -18.60
CA ARG A 7 -8.51 -21.17 -17.20
C ARG A 7 -7.70 -20.35 -16.21
N VAL A 8 -8.36 -19.90 -15.15
CA VAL A 8 -7.68 -19.28 -14.00
C VAL A 8 -7.36 -20.37 -12.98
N ARG A 9 -6.15 -20.35 -12.44
CA ARG A 9 -5.70 -21.22 -11.35
C ARG A 9 -4.68 -20.52 -10.45
N ALA A 10 -4.43 -21.08 -9.28
CA ALA A 10 -3.30 -20.64 -8.47
C ALA A 10 -1.97 -20.93 -9.21
N ALA A 11 -1.00 -20.05 -9.04
CA ALA A 11 0.33 -20.24 -9.58
C ALA A 11 1.05 -21.42 -8.90
N ARG A 12 1.91 -22.10 -9.66
CA ARG A 12 2.76 -23.20 -9.22
C ARG A 12 4.22 -22.76 -9.26
N LEU A 13 5.08 -23.49 -8.57
CA LEU A 13 6.52 -23.24 -8.61
C LEU A 13 7.10 -23.31 -10.03
N THR A 14 6.54 -24.18 -10.87
CA THR A 14 6.91 -24.33 -12.27
C THR A 14 6.56 -23.14 -13.15
N ASP A 15 5.66 -22.25 -12.69
CA ASP A 15 5.25 -21.06 -13.44
C ASP A 15 6.20 -19.88 -13.27
N LEU A 16 7.14 -19.92 -12.32
CA LEU A 16 7.95 -18.79 -11.90
C LEU A 16 8.72 -18.13 -13.04
N SER A 17 9.36 -18.92 -13.89
CA SER A 17 10.13 -18.40 -15.02
C SER A 17 9.22 -17.66 -16.01
N ALA A 18 8.09 -18.28 -16.35
CA ALA A 18 7.11 -17.69 -17.25
C ALA A 18 6.43 -16.44 -16.65
N LEU A 19 6.19 -16.44 -15.34
CA LEU A 19 5.66 -15.28 -14.62
C LEU A 19 6.65 -14.12 -14.59
N GLY A 20 7.93 -14.38 -14.34
CA GLY A 20 8.97 -13.36 -14.36
C GLY A 20 9.10 -12.72 -15.75
N GLU A 21 9.00 -13.50 -16.81
CA GLU A 21 9.01 -13.01 -18.18
C GLU A 21 7.72 -12.21 -18.48
N LEU A 22 6.55 -12.73 -18.12
CA LEU A 22 5.27 -12.06 -18.32
C LEU A 22 5.23 -10.71 -17.58
N SER A 23 5.63 -10.68 -16.30
CA SER A 23 5.72 -9.45 -15.51
C SER A 23 6.64 -8.42 -16.17
N ARG A 24 7.82 -8.84 -16.65
CA ARG A 24 8.75 -7.95 -17.35
C ARG A 24 8.18 -7.40 -18.66
N VAL A 25 7.47 -8.22 -19.43
CA VAL A 25 6.80 -7.79 -20.67
C VAL A 25 5.67 -6.79 -20.37
N CYS A 26 4.87 -7.05 -19.33
CA CYS A 26 3.77 -6.17 -18.92
C CYS A 26 4.27 -4.87 -18.27
N GLN A 27 5.41 -4.89 -17.61
CA GLN A 27 5.96 -3.71 -16.94
C GLN A 27 6.47 -2.65 -17.93
N GLY A 28 6.84 -3.00 -19.16
CA GLY A 28 7.26 -2.08 -20.22
C GLY A 28 8.20 -0.96 -19.73
N ASP A 29 8.67 -0.12 -20.64
CA ASP A 29 9.53 1.03 -20.31
C ASP A 29 8.75 2.24 -19.76
N ARG A 30 7.41 2.19 -19.74
CA ARG A 30 6.57 3.32 -19.32
C ARG A 30 5.79 3.00 -18.05
N PRO A 31 6.01 3.77 -16.95
CA PRO A 31 5.27 3.60 -15.69
C PRO A 31 3.74 3.67 -15.86
N GLU A 32 3.27 4.49 -16.81
CA GLU A 32 1.85 4.77 -17.06
C GLU A 32 1.09 3.57 -17.63
N THR A 33 1.79 2.58 -18.17
CA THR A 33 1.19 1.37 -18.78
C THR A 33 1.22 0.15 -17.85
N ARG A 34 1.73 0.32 -16.64
CA ARG A 34 1.81 -0.78 -15.68
C ARG A 34 0.44 -1.10 -15.14
N SER A 35 0.08 -2.35 -15.21
CA SER A 35 -0.97 -3.05 -14.47
C SER A 35 -2.12 -2.21 -13.91
N LEU A 36 -1.92 -1.67 -12.73
CA LEU A 36 -2.88 -0.81 -12.05
C LEU A 36 -2.60 0.69 -12.27
N GLY A 37 -1.59 1.05 -13.08
CA GLY A 37 -1.21 2.43 -13.36
C GLY A 37 -0.62 3.17 -12.16
N LEU A 38 -0.05 2.46 -11.19
CA LEU A 38 0.63 3.06 -10.06
C LEU A 38 2.03 3.53 -10.46
N PRO A 39 2.52 4.68 -9.96
CA PRO A 39 3.82 5.23 -10.35
C PRO A 39 5.01 4.43 -9.80
N VAL A 40 4.76 3.46 -8.94
CA VAL A 40 5.77 2.53 -8.40
C VAL A 40 5.36 1.09 -8.65
N SER A 41 6.36 0.24 -8.85
CA SER A 41 6.15 -1.19 -8.99
C SER A 41 6.50 -1.90 -7.70
N GLY A 42 5.77 -2.97 -7.41
CA GLY A 42 6.19 -3.92 -6.40
C GLY A 42 7.49 -4.62 -6.78
N PRO A 43 8.14 -5.30 -5.84
CA PRO A 43 9.33 -6.09 -6.13
C PRO A 43 9.01 -7.12 -7.22
N PRO A 44 9.97 -7.37 -8.14
CA PRO A 44 9.77 -8.30 -9.25
C PRO A 44 9.35 -9.68 -8.73
N ILE A 45 8.50 -10.36 -9.50
CA ILE A 45 8.11 -11.73 -9.19
C ILE A 45 9.33 -12.63 -9.46
N GLY A 46 10.04 -12.95 -8.40
CA GLY A 46 11.19 -13.85 -8.43
C GLY A 46 10.92 -15.15 -7.70
N VAL A 47 11.86 -16.08 -7.79
CA VAL A 47 11.84 -17.36 -7.05
C VAL A 47 11.55 -17.14 -5.56
N PHE A 48 12.10 -16.07 -4.98
CA PHE A 48 11.88 -15.71 -3.58
C PHE A 48 10.46 -15.21 -3.26
N SER A 49 9.68 -14.76 -4.23
CA SER A 49 8.29 -14.32 -3.99
C SER A 49 7.37 -15.50 -3.62
N LEU A 50 7.68 -16.70 -4.10
CA LEU A 50 6.99 -17.94 -3.74
C LEU A 50 7.74 -18.73 -2.65
N PHE A 51 9.04 -18.53 -2.50
CA PHE A 51 9.90 -19.19 -1.50
C PHE A 51 10.00 -18.47 -0.16
N ARG A 52 9.13 -17.53 0.16
CA ARG A 52 8.94 -17.18 1.57
C ARG A 52 8.26 -18.37 2.29
N LEU A 53 8.98 -19.50 2.25
CA LEU A 53 8.67 -20.68 3.04
C LEU A 53 8.73 -20.31 4.52
N PRO A 54 7.78 -20.82 5.31
CA PRO A 54 7.68 -20.53 6.72
C PRO A 54 8.79 -21.27 7.46
N LEU A 55 9.90 -20.63 7.65
CA LEU A 55 10.74 -20.91 8.82
C LEU A 55 10.20 -20.07 9.96
N GLY A 56 9.11 -20.52 10.56
CA GLY A 56 8.49 -19.93 11.74
C GLY A 56 7.48 -18.81 11.44
N ALA A 57 6.25 -19.00 11.85
CA ALA A 57 5.15 -18.03 12.10
C ALA A 57 4.61 -17.15 10.97
N PHE A 58 5.23 -17.07 9.80
CA PHE A 58 4.77 -16.22 8.70
C PHE A 58 4.49 -17.08 7.46
N GLY A 59 3.23 -17.46 7.27
CA GLY A 59 2.76 -18.03 6.01
C GLY A 59 2.94 -17.03 4.86
N PRO A 60 2.94 -17.48 3.59
CA PRO A 60 3.03 -16.59 2.45
C PRO A 60 1.90 -15.58 2.53
N GLN A 61 2.25 -14.29 2.68
CA GLN A 61 1.27 -13.20 2.71
C GLN A 61 0.68 -12.96 1.31
N ASP A 62 1.36 -13.40 0.26
CA ASP A 62 0.96 -13.19 -1.12
C ASP A 62 0.27 -14.41 -1.72
N LEU A 63 -0.81 -14.18 -2.46
CA LEU A 63 -1.44 -15.16 -3.34
C LEU A 63 -1.22 -14.74 -4.78
N LEU A 64 -0.93 -15.71 -5.63
CA LEU A 64 -0.70 -15.50 -7.05
C LEU A 64 -1.62 -16.38 -7.88
N TYR A 65 -2.43 -15.76 -8.72
CA TYR A 65 -3.30 -16.42 -9.69
C TYR A 65 -2.77 -16.20 -11.10
N VAL A 66 -2.91 -17.20 -11.94
CA VAL A 66 -2.50 -17.14 -13.35
C VAL A 66 -3.67 -17.49 -14.25
N TYR A 67 -3.71 -16.86 -15.42
CA TYR A 67 -4.56 -17.26 -16.53
C TYR A 67 -3.71 -18.04 -17.54
N GLU A 68 -4.09 -19.29 -17.77
CA GLU A 68 -3.41 -20.22 -18.68
C GLU A 68 -4.29 -20.47 -19.89
N GLU A 69 -3.74 -20.27 -21.06
CA GLU A 69 -4.36 -20.57 -22.35
C GLU A 69 -3.39 -21.36 -23.22
N ASN A 70 -3.84 -22.52 -23.72
CA ASN A 70 -3.02 -23.40 -24.56
C ASN A 70 -1.63 -23.74 -23.96
N GLY A 71 -1.57 -23.93 -22.62
CA GLY A 71 -0.32 -24.24 -21.91
C GLY A 71 0.64 -23.07 -21.72
N ARG A 72 0.22 -21.82 -22.08
CA ARG A 72 1.00 -20.60 -21.87
C ARG A 72 0.28 -19.66 -20.92
N LEU A 73 1.06 -18.93 -20.13
CA LEU A 73 0.51 -17.89 -19.27
C LEU A 73 0.23 -16.63 -20.10
N ALA A 74 -0.99 -16.12 -19.99
CA ALA A 74 -1.44 -14.91 -20.69
C ALA A 74 -1.84 -13.79 -19.72
N GLY A 75 -1.88 -14.03 -18.41
CA GLY A 75 -2.15 -13.02 -17.41
C GLY A 75 -1.90 -13.54 -16.00
N PHE A 76 -1.75 -12.62 -15.05
CA PHE A 76 -1.61 -12.94 -13.63
C PHE A 76 -2.23 -11.85 -12.75
N LEU A 77 -2.50 -12.24 -11.51
CA LEU A 77 -3.00 -11.37 -10.47
C LEU A 77 -2.28 -11.70 -9.17
N ARG A 78 -1.66 -10.70 -8.53
CA ARG A 78 -1.02 -10.81 -7.22
C ARG A 78 -1.86 -10.13 -6.16
N VAL A 79 -2.01 -10.80 -5.03
CA VAL A 79 -2.81 -10.35 -3.89
C VAL A 79 -2.00 -10.45 -2.62
N GLU A 80 -1.96 -9.40 -1.85
CA GLU A 80 -1.46 -9.40 -0.50
C GLU A 80 -2.60 -9.69 0.49
N ARG A 81 -2.34 -10.54 1.47
CA ARG A 81 -3.31 -10.92 2.50
C ARG A 81 -3.00 -10.24 3.82
N ASP A 82 -4.01 -9.65 4.43
CA ASP A 82 -3.96 -9.30 5.84
C ASP A 82 -4.77 -10.34 6.64
N SER A 83 -4.07 -11.35 7.16
CA SER A 83 -4.70 -12.45 7.90
C SER A 83 -5.33 -12.02 9.23
N GLN A 84 -4.95 -10.85 9.74
CA GLN A 84 -5.46 -10.36 11.03
C GLN A 84 -6.78 -9.60 10.88
N ARG A 85 -7.06 -9.12 9.65
CA ARG A 85 -8.28 -8.39 9.33
C ARG A 85 -9.22 -9.14 8.38
N ASP A 86 -8.83 -10.32 7.93
CA ASP A 86 -9.53 -11.08 6.89
C ASP A 86 -9.75 -10.21 5.64
N GLU A 87 -8.73 -9.43 5.27
CA GLU A 87 -8.75 -8.53 4.13
C GLU A 87 -7.65 -8.90 3.14
N TRP A 88 -7.96 -8.71 1.86
CA TRP A 88 -7.02 -8.89 0.77
C TRP A 88 -6.85 -7.60 -0.01
N THR A 89 -5.64 -7.37 -0.55
CA THR A 89 -5.36 -6.23 -1.42
C THR A 89 -4.78 -6.72 -2.73
N ILE A 90 -5.41 -6.36 -3.84
CA ILE A 90 -4.86 -6.59 -5.19
C ILE A 90 -3.70 -5.61 -5.38
N VAL A 91 -2.51 -6.14 -5.64
CA VAL A 91 -1.28 -5.34 -5.80
C VAL A 91 -0.73 -5.36 -7.23
N GLU A 92 -1.10 -6.36 -8.03
CA GLU A 92 -0.80 -6.43 -9.46
C GLU A 92 -1.90 -7.17 -10.21
N LEU A 93 -2.19 -6.73 -11.44
CA LEU A 93 -3.16 -7.35 -12.33
C LEU A 93 -2.74 -7.08 -13.77
N ASP A 94 -2.14 -8.06 -14.41
CA ASP A 94 -1.58 -7.93 -15.75
C ASP A 94 -2.08 -9.01 -16.71
N ALA A 95 -2.15 -8.66 -17.98
CA ALA A 95 -2.46 -9.61 -19.06
C ALA A 95 -1.82 -9.15 -20.36
N ILE A 96 -1.43 -10.11 -21.19
CA ILE A 96 -0.95 -9.90 -22.55
C ILE A 96 -2.05 -10.27 -23.56
N GLY A 97 -2.09 -9.55 -24.68
CA GLY A 97 -3.04 -9.79 -25.77
C GLY A 97 -3.76 -8.51 -26.18
N ALA A 98 -3.61 -8.11 -27.42
CA ALA A 98 -4.11 -6.83 -27.91
C ALA A 98 -5.64 -6.67 -27.79
N ASN A 99 -6.40 -7.77 -27.89
CA ASN A 99 -7.88 -7.73 -27.90
C ASN A 99 -8.53 -8.40 -26.69
N ASP A 100 -7.80 -9.27 -25.96
CA ASP A 100 -8.38 -10.14 -24.93
C ASP A 100 -7.87 -9.80 -23.51
N ALA A 101 -6.94 -8.87 -23.38
CA ALA A 101 -6.33 -8.54 -22.08
C ALA A 101 -7.36 -8.09 -21.03
N GLY A 102 -8.38 -7.33 -21.45
CA GLY A 102 -9.46 -6.90 -20.55
C GLY A 102 -10.30 -8.07 -20.04
N ASP A 103 -10.66 -9.02 -20.91
CA ASP A 103 -11.41 -10.23 -20.50
C ASP A 103 -10.59 -11.13 -19.58
N ILE A 104 -9.30 -11.31 -19.88
CA ILE A 104 -8.38 -12.08 -19.02
C ILE A 104 -8.29 -11.47 -17.62
N ARG A 105 -8.10 -10.15 -17.55
CA ARG A 105 -8.05 -9.41 -16.28
C ARG A 105 -9.35 -9.55 -15.49
N PHE A 106 -10.49 -9.40 -16.16
CA PHE A 106 -11.80 -9.57 -15.54
C PHE A 106 -12.02 -10.98 -15.00
N ARG A 107 -11.64 -12.04 -15.74
CA ARG A 107 -11.72 -13.44 -15.28
C ARG A 107 -10.82 -13.71 -14.07
N LEU A 108 -9.62 -13.13 -14.03
CA LEU A 108 -8.72 -13.21 -12.88
C LEU A 108 -9.37 -12.59 -11.64
N VAL A 109 -9.93 -11.36 -11.75
CA VAL A 109 -10.61 -10.67 -10.65
C VAL A 109 -11.85 -11.46 -10.19
N GLN A 110 -12.68 -11.96 -11.10
CA GLN A 110 -13.83 -12.79 -10.73
C GLN A 110 -13.43 -14.09 -10.00
N SER A 111 -12.32 -14.71 -10.42
CA SER A 111 -11.81 -15.90 -9.75
C SER A 111 -11.34 -15.58 -8.33
N LEU A 112 -10.66 -14.44 -8.16
CA LEU A 112 -10.26 -13.94 -6.85
C LEU A 112 -11.46 -13.72 -5.94
N ILE A 113 -12.52 -13.03 -6.42
CA ILE A 113 -13.73 -12.75 -5.63
C ILE A 113 -14.39 -14.05 -5.16
N ARG A 114 -14.46 -15.06 -6.02
CA ARG A 114 -15.01 -16.37 -5.65
C ARG A 114 -14.16 -17.09 -4.61
N ASP A 115 -12.84 -17.01 -4.73
CA ASP A 115 -11.93 -17.64 -3.77
C ASP A 115 -11.91 -16.89 -2.43
N SER A 116 -11.92 -15.57 -2.45
CA SER A 116 -12.00 -14.73 -1.25
C SER A 116 -13.27 -15.02 -0.43
N ALA A 117 -14.42 -15.12 -1.10
CA ALA A 117 -15.69 -15.43 -0.45
C ALA A 117 -15.67 -16.86 0.19
N ARG A 118 -15.06 -17.84 -0.48
CA ARG A 118 -14.90 -19.21 0.07
C ARG A 118 -13.99 -19.26 1.29
N ARG A 119 -13.03 -18.35 1.38
CA ARG A 119 -12.07 -18.28 2.50
C ARG A 119 -12.50 -17.35 3.62
N GLY A 120 -13.72 -16.78 3.55
CA GLY A 120 -14.23 -15.90 4.59
C GLY A 120 -13.61 -14.51 4.60
N VAL A 121 -12.99 -14.10 3.50
CA VAL A 121 -12.44 -12.75 3.38
C VAL A 121 -13.58 -11.73 3.41
N VAL A 122 -13.48 -10.75 4.27
CA VAL A 122 -14.53 -9.73 4.47
C VAL A 122 -14.45 -8.63 3.43
N ARG A 123 -13.23 -8.23 3.04
CA ARG A 123 -12.99 -7.13 2.10
C ARG A 123 -11.84 -7.44 1.16
N VAL A 124 -12.02 -7.04 -0.10
CA VAL A 124 -10.95 -7.02 -1.10
C VAL A 124 -10.76 -5.56 -1.53
N HIS A 125 -9.55 -5.07 -1.39
CA HIS A 125 -9.15 -3.71 -1.74
C HIS A 125 -8.34 -3.69 -3.03
N VAL A 126 -8.43 -2.58 -3.76
CA VAL A 126 -7.55 -2.26 -4.87
C VAL A 126 -7.37 -0.75 -4.99
N ALA A 127 -6.20 -0.32 -5.39
CA ALA A 127 -5.92 1.03 -5.82
C ALA A 127 -5.44 0.99 -7.28
N CYS A 128 -6.00 1.84 -8.13
CA CYS A 128 -5.60 1.91 -9.53
C CYS A 128 -5.77 3.32 -10.09
N ALA A 129 -4.91 3.69 -11.03
CA ALA A 129 -5.13 4.88 -11.83
C ALA A 129 -6.31 4.65 -12.78
N ASP A 130 -6.99 5.74 -13.14
CA ASP A 130 -8.09 5.71 -14.10
C ASP A 130 -7.55 5.66 -15.54
N THR A 131 -6.74 4.64 -15.80
CA THR A 131 -6.11 4.39 -17.10
C THR A 131 -6.50 3.00 -17.60
N ALA A 132 -6.50 2.80 -18.91
CA ALA A 132 -6.80 1.52 -19.57
C ALA A 132 -8.10 0.83 -19.07
N GLY A 133 -9.11 1.61 -18.66
CA GLY A 133 -10.39 1.08 -18.17
C GLY A 133 -10.28 0.36 -16.82
N ASN A 134 -9.26 0.65 -16.01
CA ASN A 134 -9.05 -0.01 -14.72
C ASN A 134 -10.24 0.16 -13.78
N VAL A 135 -10.69 1.40 -13.57
CA VAL A 135 -11.81 1.69 -12.65
C VAL A 135 -13.08 0.98 -13.13
N GLU A 136 -13.36 1.06 -14.41
CA GLU A 136 -14.55 0.40 -15.00
C GLU A 136 -14.50 -1.12 -14.83
N LEU A 137 -13.35 -1.75 -15.08
CA LEU A 137 -13.15 -3.19 -14.89
C LEU A 137 -13.50 -3.63 -13.47
N PHE A 138 -13.00 -2.92 -12.47
CA PHE A 138 -13.29 -3.24 -11.06
C PHE A 138 -14.75 -2.96 -10.70
N MET A 139 -15.33 -1.86 -11.18
CA MET A 139 -16.75 -1.57 -10.98
C MET A 139 -17.65 -2.64 -11.60
N GLN A 140 -17.35 -3.11 -12.80
CA GLN A 140 -18.04 -4.25 -13.43
C GLN A 140 -17.89 -5.55 -12.62
N ALA A 141 -16.75 -5.75 -11.96
CA ALA A 141 -16.55 -6.86 -11.04
C ALA A 141 -17.26 -6.66 -9.66
N GLY A 142 -17.96 -5.53 -9.49
CA GLY A 142 -18.77 -5.19 -8.33
C GLY A 142 -17.97 -4.58 -7.17
N PHE A 143 -16.85 -3.94 -7.45
CA PHE A 143 -16.18 -3.05 -6.50
C PHE A 143 -16.89 -1.70 -6.46
N ALA A 144 -16.86 -1.04 -5.30
CA ALA A 144 -17.32 0.33 -5.11
C ALA A 144 -16.10 1.25 -4.91
N ARG A 145 -16.08 2.37 -5.60
CA ARG A 145 -15.09 3.44 -5.36
C ARG A 145 -15.45 4.18 -4.08
N TYR A 146 -14.49 4.35 -3.16
CA TYR A 146 -14.74 5.01 -1.88
C TYR A 146 -13.82 6.20 -1.59
N GLY A 147 -12.80 6.42 -2.42
CA GLY A 147 -11.88 7.52 -2.26
C GLY A 147 -10.87 7.63 -3.40
N GLU A 148 -10.04 8.64 -3.29
CA GLU A 148 -8.92 8.89 -4.20
C GLU A 148 -7.70 9.32 -3.40
N GLU A 149 -6.53 8.95 -3.91
CA GLU A 149 -5.23 9.44 -3.44
C GLU A 149 -4.52 10.16 -4.57
N ILE A 150 -3.95 11.32 -4.25
CA ILE A 150 -2.96 12.01 -5.06
C ILE A 150 -1.61 11.46 -4.65
N ILE A 151 -0.83 11.02 -5.60
CA ILE A 151 0.53 10.54 -5.35
C ILE A 151 1.49 11.65 -5.71
N LEU A 152 2.21 12.13 -4.69
CA LEU A 152 3.23 13.15 -4.86
C LEU A 152 4.61 12.52 -4.76
N VAL A 153 5.55 13.05 -5.53
CA VAL A 153 6.95 12.63 -5.53
C VAL A 153 7.84 13.86 -5.38
N ARG A 154 8.77 13.79 -4.45
CA ARG A 154 9.88 14.72 -4.35
C ARG A 154 11.06 14.13 -5.10
N PRO A 155 11.54 14.78 -6.18
CA PRO A 155 12.60 14.24 -7.03
C PRO A 155 13.90 13.96 -6.28
N PRO A 156 14.70 12.96 -6.70
CA PRO A 156 15.95 12.62 -6.03
C PRO A 156 17.03 13.70 -6.12
N GLY A 157 16.92 14.64 -7.04
CA GLY A 157 17.89 15.74 -7.20
C GLY A 157 17.75 16.89 -6.21
N LEU A 158 16.66 16.94 -5.44
CA LEU A 158 16.46 18.00 -4.45
C LEU A 158 17.18 17.64 -3.13
N PRO A 159 17.97 18.58 -2.55
CA PRO A 159 18.67 18.34 -1.29
C PRO A 159 17.68 18.06 -0.16
N LEU A 160 17.95 17.05 0.64
CA LEU A 160 17.20 16.82 1.87
C LEU A 160 17.62 17.84 2.92
N PRO A 161 16.71 18.27 3.82
CA PRO A 161 17.06 19.16 4.92
C PRO A 161 18.00 18.47 5.90
N GLU A 162 18.75 19.28 6.65
CA GLU A 162 19.59 18.78 7.73
C GLU A 162 18.76 18.05 8.80
N PRO A 163 19.26 16.93 9.34
CA PRO A 163 18.58 16.24 10.43
C PRO A 163 18.40 17.15 11.66
N TRP A 164 17.22 17.12 12.24
CA TRP A 164 16.95 17.88 13.46
C TRP A 164 17.54 17.21 14.68
N THR A 165 17.95 18.00 15.67
CA THR A 165 18.27 17.48 17.00
C THR A 165 16.99 17.13 17.76
N ASP A 166 17.09 16.27 18.78
CA ASP A 166 15.93 15.89 19.62
C ASP A 166 15.33 17.12 20.31
N GLU A 167 16.16 18.11 20.71
CA GLU A 167 15.70 19.35 21.33
C GLU A 167 14.92 20.21 20.32
N ALA A 168 15.39 20.30 19.08
CA ALA A 168 14.69 21.04 18.03
C ALA A 168 13.34 20.37 17.73
N ALA A 169 13.27 19.06 17.61
CA ALA A 169 12.03 18.33 17.42
C ALA A 169 11.05 18.55 18.58
N ALA A 170 11.53 18.44 19.83
CA ALA A 170 10.73 18.64 21.02
C ALA A 170 10.18 20.08 21.12
N SER A 171 10.96 21.10 20.71
CA SER A 171 10.49 22.49 20.69
C SER A 171 9.32 22.75 19.74
N HIS A 172 9.15 21.90 18.71
CA HIS A 172 8.02 21.90 17.77
C HIS A 172 6.92 20.88 18.18
N GLY A 173 7.02 20.28 19.36
CA GLY A 173 6.08 19.28 19.84
C GLY A 173 6.16 17.95 19.08
N ILE A 174 7.27 17.69 18.39
CA ILE A 174 7.45 16.46 17.62
C ILE A 174 8.17 15.42 18.48
N ARG A 175 7.62 14.22 18.55
CA ARG A 175 8.22 13.07 19.23
C ARG A 175 7.89 11.76 18.53
N PRO A 176 8.67 10.71 18.74
CA PRO A 176 8.33 9.36 18.27
C PRO A 176 6.98 8.88 18.85
N THR A 177 6.28 8.06 18.06
CA THR A 177 5.08 7.38 18.53
C THR A 177 5.40 6.28 19.53
N THR A 178 4.50 6.07 20.46
CA THR A 178 4.55 4.98 21.42
C THR A 178 3.26 4.15 21.35
N ALA A 179 3.23 2.98 21.97
CA ALA A 179 2.02 2.16 22.06
C ALA A 179 0.85 2.89 22.76
N LEU A 180 1.15 3.87 23.63
CA LEU A 180 0.15 4.67 24.34
C LEU A 180 -0.59 5.65 23.43
N ASP A 181 -0.06 5.95 22.24
CA ASP A 181 -0.66 6.88 21.30
C ASP A 181 -1.82 6.27 20.48
N SER A 182 -2.01 4.96 20.56
CA SER A 182 -2.97 4.22 19.73
C SER A 182 -4.38 4.81 19.74
N LEU A 183 -4.92 5.12 20.92
CA LEU A 183 -6.24 5.72 21.04
C LEU A 183 -6.28 7.15 20.48
N ALA A 184 -5.21 7.92 20.70
CA ALA A 184 -5.11 9.29 20.23
C ALA A 184 -5.00 9.34 18.70
N LEU A 185 -4.23 8.42 18.10
CA LEU A 185 -4.12 8.26 16.65
C LEU A 185 -5.44 7.80 16.02
N ALA A 186 -6.15 6.87 16.64
CA ALA A 186 -7.47 6.46 16.20
C ALA A 186 -8.48 7.65 16.22
N ARG A 187 -8.41 8.50 17.24
CA ARG A 187 -9.23 9.73 17.33
C ARG A 187 -8.83 10.77 16.28
N LEU A 188 -7.53 10.95 16.04
CA LEU A 188 -7.05 11.84 14.98
C LEU A 188 -7.56 11.39 13.63
N TYR A 189 -7.40 10.11 13.29
CA TYR A 189 -7.95 9.52 12.07
C TYR A 189 -9.46 9.75 11.95
N ALA A 190 -10.22 9.48 12.99
CA ALA A 190 -11.67 9.67 12.98
C ALA A 190 -12.07 11.15 12.82
N ALA A 191 -11.26 12.08 13.31
CA ALA A 191 -11.52 13.52 13.18
C ALA A 191 -11.28 14.06 11.76
N VAL A 192 -10.33 13.49 11.01
CA VAL A 192 -9.92 14.01 9.70
C VAL A 192 -10.48 13.21 8.52
N THR A 193 -10.94 11.97 8.76
CA THR A 193 -11.40 11.07 7.71
C THR A 193 -12.92 11.11 7.57
N PRO A 194 -13.49 11.27 6.37
CA PRO A 194 -14.93 11.24 6.15
C PRO A 194 -15.57 9.93 6.63
N LEU A 195 -16.72 10.01 7.26
CA LEU A 195 -17.43 8.86 7.85
C LEU A 195 -17.66 7.69 6.87
N PRO A 196 -18.01 7.91 5.58
CA PRO A 196 -18.11 6.81 4.61
C PRO A 196 -16.81 6.03 4.45
N VAL A 197 -15.67 6.73 4.43
CA VAL A 197 -14.33 6.12 4.33
C VAL A 197 -14.02 5.31 5.59
N GLN A 198 -14.27 5.89 6.76
CA GLN A 198 -14.08 5.21 8.04
C GLN A 198 -14.86 3.88 8.12
N ARG A 199 -16.11 3.86 7.63
CA ARG A 199 -16.95 2.65 7.62
C ARG A 199 -16.38 1.55 6.73
N LEU A 200 -15.80 1.92 5.59
CA LEU A 200 -15.25 0.97 4.62
C LEU A 200 -13.85 0.49 5.04
N GLU A 201 -13.01 1.37 5.55
CA GLU A 201 -11.71 0.99 6.09
C GLU A 201 -11.82 0.25 7.44
N ALA A 202 -12.85 0.55 8.23
CA ALA A 202 -13.28 -0.13 9.45
C ALA A 202 -12.14 -0.48 10.42
N TYR A 203 -11.24 0.47 10.68
CA TYR A 203 -10.17 0.30 11.67
C TYR A 203 -10.73 0.15 13.07
N ARG A 204 -10.16 -0.78 13.82
CA ARG A 204 -10.45 -1.02 15.24
C ARG A 204 -9.26 -0.59 16.09
N LEU A 205 -9.48 -0.37 17.38
CA LEU A 205 -8.40 0.02 18.28
C LEU A 205 -7.17 -0.95 18.24
N PRO A 206 -7.34 -2.28 18.24
CA PRO A 206 -6.21 -3.19 18.11
C PRO A 206 -5.39 -3.02 16.82
N ASP A 207 -5.97 -2.44 15.78
CA ASP A 207 -5.23 -2.16 14.54
C ASP A 207 -4.17 -1.06 14.77
N TRP A 208 -4.46 -0.10 15.66
CA TRP A 208 -3.57 0.99 16.04
C TRP A 208 -2.55 0.61 17.12
N GLU A 209 -2.82 -0.44 17.89
CA GLU A 209 -1.94 -0.93 18.95
C GLU A 209 -0.75 -1.75 18.43
N ARG A 210 -0.80 -2.17 17.17
CA ARG A 210 0.24 -3.00 16.57
C ARG A 210 1.47 -2.17 16.29
N GLN A 211 2.55 -2.45 17.00
CA GLN A 211 3.86 -1.86 16.70
C GLN A 211 4.30 -2.24 15.27
N GLY A 212 4.75 -1.23 14.52
CA GLY A 212 5.22 -1.42 13.14
C GLY A 212 4.13 -1.54 12.07
N THR A 213 2.88 -1.20 12.38
CA THR A 213 1.79 -1.13 11.38
C THR A 213 1.84 0.18 10.58
N TRP A 214 2.90 0.36 9.82
CA TRP A 214 3.03 1.45 8.86
C TRP A 214 1.91 1.47 7.79
N ARG A 215 1.04 0.47 7.81
CA ARG A 215 -0.09 0.32 6.87
C ARG A 215 -1.35 1.04 7.32
N ILE A 216 -1.34 1.69 8.47
CA ILE A 216 -2.49 2.38 9.03
C ILE A 216 -2.13 3.85 9.29
N PRO A 217 -2.90 4.82 8.75
CA PRO A 217 -4.03 4.61 7.85
C PRO A 217 -3.60 4.04 6.48
N ARG A 218 -4.50 3.29 5.84
CA ARG A 218 -4.25 2.63 4.56
C ARG A 218 -3.83 3.64 3.47
N SER A 219 -2.82 3.26 2.72
CA SER A 219 -2.36 3.97 1.52
C SER A 219 -2.33 3.00 0.34
N SER A 220 -2.52 3.53 -0.86
CA SER A 220 -2.44 2.76 -2.10
C SER A 220 -1.07 2.12 -2.30
N LEU A 221 -0.02 2.74 -1.78
CA LEU A 221 1.37 2.32 -1.98
C LEU A 221 1.88 1.37 -0.89
N ALA A 222 1.23 1.37 0.29
CA ALA A 222 1.66 0.57 1.42
C ALA A 222 1.84 -0.93 1.11
N PRO A 223 0.98 -1.58 0.32
CA PRO A 223 1.15 -3.00 -0.02
C PRO A 223 2.30 -3.26 -1.00
N ILE A 224 2.74 -2.24 -1.74
CA ILE A 224 3.68 -2.36 -2.86
C ILE A 224 5.11 -2.10 -2.39
N LEU A 225 5.30 -1.04 -1.59
CA LEU A 225 6.61 -0.61 -1.13
C LEU A 225 7.20 -1.54 -0.08
N ARG A 226 8.53 -1.59 -0.03
CA ARG A 226 9.29 -2.35 0.97
C ARG A 226 10.31 -1.43 1.62
N PHE A 227 10.33 -1.43 2.95
CA PHE A 227 11.18 -0.55 3.73
C PHE A 227 12.19 -1.35 4.52
N ALA A 228 13.37 -0.75 4.71
CA ALA A 228 14.38 -1.23 5.63
C ALA A 228 13.98 -0.90 7.07
N ASP A 229 13.40 0.29 7.24
CA ASP A 229 12.93 0.79 8.52
C ASP A 229 11.67 1.64 8.32
N VAL A 230 10.80 1.65 9.34
CA VAL A 230 9.58 2.47 9.36
C VAL A 230 9.41 3.08 10.73
N GLU A 231 9.34 4.39 10.77
CA GLU A 231 9.20 5.15 12.00
C GLU A 231 7.91 5.98 11.98
N GLY A 232 7.30 6.13 13.15
CA GLY A 232 6.14 6.99 13.34
C GLY A 232 6.44 8.13 14.31
N PHE A 233 5.90 9.30 14.02
CA PHE A 233 6.05 10.49 14.85
C PHE A 233 4.70 11.19 15.02
N VAL A 234 4.51 11.87 16.13
CA VAL A 234 3.35 12.72 16.38
C VAL A 234 3.82 14.15 16.61
N GLN A 235 2.98 15.10 16.21
CA GLN A 235 3.10 16.49 16.58
C GLN A 235 1.97 16.83 17.55
N GLU A 236 2.35 17.31 18.74
CA GLU A 236 1.42 17.74 19.77
C GLU A 236 1.08 19.23 19.65
N THR A 237 -0.12 19.61 20.06
CA THR A 237 -0.45 21.04 20.18
C THR A 237 0.17 21.64 21.42
N PRO A 238 0.43 22.97 21.46
CA PRO A 238 0.93 23.63 22.66
C PRO A 238 0.02 23.49 23.90
N ALA A 239 -1.26 23.23 23.70
CA ALA A 239 -2.22 22.97 24.78
C ALA A 239 -2.08 21.57 25.38
N GLY A 240 -1.17 20.77 24.87
CA GLY A 240 -0.71 19.46 25.32
C GLY A 240 -1.80 18.47 25.72
N SER A 241 -2.02 17.42 25.00
CA SER A 241 -2.53 16.11 25.46
C SER A 241 -3.00 15.21 24.34
N SER A 242 -3.08 15.69 23.11
CA SER A 242 -3.54 14.85 22.00
C SER A 242 -2.76 15.18 20.72
N PRO A 243 -2.27 14.19 19.97
CA PRO A 243 -1.66 14.41 18.67
C PRO A 243 -2.55 15.24 17.75
N ALA A 244 -1.99 16.30 17.19
CA ALA A 244 -2.64 17.16 16.20
C ALA A 244 -2.31 16.73 14.77
N ALA A 245 -1.11 16.12 14.62
CA ALA A 245 -0.68 15.50 13.38
C ALA A 245 0.13 14.23 13.67
N PHE A 246 0.21 13.37 12.66
CA PHE A 246 0.93 12.11 12.66
C PHE A 246 1.73 11.99 11.36
N LEU A 247 2.94 11.51 11.46
CA LEU A 247 3.84 11.26 10.36
C LEU A 247 4.34 9.82 10.40
N GLN A 248 4.33 9.18 9.25
CA GLN A 248 5.06 7.93 9.01
C GLN A 248 6.20 8.19 8.03
N VAL A 249 7.38 7.70 8.36
CA VAL A 249 8.57 7.75 7.51
C VAL A 249 8.99 6.32 7.20
N GLY A 250 9.07 5.97 5.93
CA GLY A 250 9.58 4.69 5.46
C GLY A 250 10.90 4.88 4.71
N VAL A 251 11.96 4.27 5.20
CA VAL A 251 13.25 4.30 4.51
C VAL A 251 13.31 3.13 3.54
N ALA A 252 13.51 3.45 2.25
CA ALA A 252 13.47 2.46 1.19
C ALA A 252 14.51 1.35 1.38
N LYS A 253 14.10 0.13 1.01
CA LYS A 253 14.92 -1.05 0.98
C LYS A 253 15.35 -1.33 -0.41
N GLU A 254 16.06 -1.18 -1.16
CA GLU A 254 16.32 -1.41 -2.58
C GLU A 254 16.02 -0.15 -3.40
N ASP A 255 15.93 -0.32 -4.70
CA ASP A 255 15.69 0.73 -5.69
C ASP A 255 14.23 1.21 -5.69
N GLN A 256 13.75 1.69 -4.54
CA GLN A 256 12.40 2.22 -4.35
C GLN A 256 12.47 3.61 -3.72
N PRO A 257 11.45 4.46 -3.91
CA PRO A 257 11.39 5.74 -3.22
C PRO A 257 11.22 5.57 -1.71
N HIS A 258 11.76 6.50 -0.94
CA HIS A 258 11.41 6.65 0.47
C HIS A 258 9.95 7.06 0.58
N TYR A 259 9.35 6.85 1.73
CA TYR A 259 7.92 7.05 1.93
C TYR A 259 7.66 8.05 3.04
N LEU A 260 6.69 8.92 2.81
CA LEU A 260 6.24 9.88 3.80
C LEU A 260 4.70 9.92 3.77
N LYS A 261 4.06 9.62 4.90
CA LYS A 261 2.60 9.75 5.05
C LYS A 261 2.30 10.67 6.21
N VAL A 262 1.56 11.72 5.92
CA VAL A 262 1.11 12.69 6.90
C VAL A 262 -0.39 12.55 7.11
N VAL A 263 -0.83 12.67 8.35
CA VAL A 263 -2.23 12.81 8.75
C VAL A 263 -2.29 13.98 9.72
N ALA A 264 -3.04 15.01 9.43
CA ALA A 264 -3.12 16.19 10.27
C ALA A 264 -4.54 16.78 10.29
N ARG A 265 -4.88 17.43 11.40
CA ARG A 265 -6.10 18.23 11.44
C ARG A 265 -5.97 19.41 10.46
N PRO A 266 -7.07 19.85 9.79
CA PRO A 266 -7.00 20.89 8.77
C PRO A 266 -6.44 22.23 9.26
N GLU A 267 -6.60 22.53 10.55
CA GLU A 267 -6.12 23.76 11.19
C GLU A 267 -4.65 23.71 11.61
N VAL A 268 -3.99 22.58 11.48
CA VAL A 268 -2.60 22.37 11.93
C VAL A 268 -1.62 22.62 10.80
N ASP A 269 -0.62 23.45 11.05
CA ASP A 269 0.52 23.58 10.16
C ASP A 269 1.49 22.39 10.35
N CYS A 270 1.52 21.51 9.37
CA CYS A 270 2.39 20.34 9.37
C CYS A 270 3.71 20.56 8.61
N SER A 271 4.06 21.78 8.23
CA SER A 271 5.30 22.07 7.49
C SER A 271 6.54 21.60 8.24
N SER A 272 6.65 21.94 9.53
CA SER A 272 7.74 21.49 10.39
C SER A 272 7.82 19.95 10.52
N LEU A 273 6.67 19.30 10.56
CA LEU A 273 6.60 17.83 10.64
C LEU A 273 7.07 17.17 9.33
N ILE A 274 6.74 17.76 8.17
CA ILE A 274 7.20 17.30 6.86
C ILE A 274 8.71 17.49 6.74
N GLU A 275 9.23 18.66 7.09
CA GLU A 275 10.66 18.97 7.08
C GLU A 275 11.44 18.02 8.00
N PHE A 276 10.94 17.81 9.22
CA PHE A 276 11.49 16.83 10.15
C PHE A 276 11.55 15.42 9.54
N GLY A 277 10.47 14.96 8.91
CA GLY A 277 10.43 13.65 8.26
C GLY A 277 11.45 13.48 7.13
N LEU A 278 11.67 14.53 6.34
CA LEU A 278 12.72 14.56 5.31
C LEU A 278 14.12 14.52 5.97
N GLY A 279 14.32 15.20 7.10
CA GLY A 279 15.54 15.14 7.89
C GLY A 279 15.82 13.75 8.48
N VAL A 280 14.77 13.02 8.91
CA VAL A 280 14.90 11.61 9.36
C VAL A 280 15.43 10.74 8.21
N ILE A 281 14.88 10.89 6.99
CA ILE A 281 15.38 10.17 5.81
C ILE A 281 16.86 10.51 5.58
N ALA A 282 17.23 11.79 5.62
CA ALA A 282 18.62 12.23 5.46
C ALA A 282 19.57 11.59 6.48
N ALA A 283 19.18 11.56 7.75
CA ALA A 283 19.96 10.93 8.82
C ALA A 283 20.20 9.44 8.59
N ARG A 284 19.15 8.71 8.16
CA ARG A 284 19.25 7.26 7.88
C ARG A 284 20.15 6.97 6.68
N LEU A 285 20.10 7.80 5.64
CA LEU A 285 20.98 7.67 4.47
C LEU A 285 22.45 7.95 4.84
N ALA A 286 22.72 8.97 5.64
CA ALA A 286 24.07 9.29 6.12
C ALA A 286 24.65 8.15 6.99
N GLY A 287 23.83 7.57 7.88
CA GLY A 287 24.25 6.45 8.73
C GLY A 287 24.56 5.16 7.92
N ALA A 288 23.84 4.91 6.84
CA ALA A 288 24.09 3.76 5.98
C ALA A 288 25.37 3.87 5.15
N SER A 289 25.83 5.09 4.86
CA SER A 289 27.05 5.36 4.08
C SER A 289 28.35 5.27 4.89
N GLY A 290 28.30 5.19 6.22
CA GLY A 290 29.44 5.23 7.14
C GLY A 290 30.06 3.89 7.51
N GLY A 291 29.62 2.74 7.01
CA GLY A 291 30.18 1.43 7.33
C GLY A 291 31.49 1.13 6.59
N PRO A 292 32.59 0.70 7.27
CA PRO A 292 33.81 0.29 6.61
C PRO A 292 33.57 -1.02 5.85
N GLY A 293 33.35 -0.92 4.54
CA GLY A 293 33.18 -2.09 3.67
C GLY A 293 32.05 -1.98 2.64
N SER A 294 31.27 -0.92 2.62
CA SER A 294 30.34 -0.70 1.53
C SER A 294 31.10 -0.24 0.28
N SER A 295 31.53 -1.20 -0.54
CA SER A 295 31.91 -0.94 -1.93
C SER A 295 30.78 -0.13 -2.55
N GLY A 296 31.08 1.08 -3.01
CA GLY A 296 30.19 2.12 -3.49
C GLY A 296 29.06 1.67 -4.42
N GLY A 297 28.07 1.00 -3.88
CA GLY A 297 26.77 0.84 -4.49
C GLY A 297 26.09 2.20 -4.37
N HIS A 298 25.90 2.85 -5.50
CA HIS A 298 25.14 4.07 -5.63
C HIS A 298 23.73 3.83 -5.04
N HIS A 299 23.51 4.22 -3.78
CA HIS A 299 22.16 4.44 -3.29
C HIS A 299 21.59 5.61 -4.10
N HIS A 300 21.16 5.30 -5.32
CA HIS A 300 20.36 6.23 -6.09
C HIS A 300 19.06 6.42 -5.32
N SER A 301 18.97 7.54 -4.61
CA SER A 301 17.75 7.99 -3.99
C SER A 301 16.70 8.11 -5.10
N HIS A 302 15.71 7.24 -5.12
CA HIS A 302 14.56 7.35 -6.02
C HIS A 302 13.58 8.44 -5.58
N GLY A 303 14.05 9.39 -4.77
CA GLY A 303 13.24 10.44 -4.21
C GLY A 303 12.39 10.00 -3.03
N VAL A 304 11.42 10.83 -2.67
CA VAL A 304 10.47 10.56 -1.59
C VAL A 304 9.07 10.56 -2.17
N ILE A 305 8.27 9.55 -1.87
CA ILE A 305 6.88 9.46 -2.32
C ILE A 305 5.92 9.66 -1.16
N ALA A 306 4.87 10.45 -1.40
CA ALA A 306 3.86 10.79 -0.41
C ALA A 306 2.45 10.63 -1.00
N PRO A 307 1.66 9.64 -0.56
CA PRO A 307 0.25 9.54 -0.92
C PRO A 307 -0.60 10.42 -0.01
N VAL A 308 -1.48 11.22 -0.60
CA VAL A 308 -2.39 12.15 0.10
C VAL A 308 -3.82 11.90 -0.37
N ARG A 309 -4.75 11.76 0.57
CA ARG A 309 -6.17 11.64 0.23
C ARG A 309 -6.70 12.98 -0.30
N THR A 310 -7.61 12.95 -1.27
CA THR A 310 -8.16 14.17 -1.86
C THR A 310 -8.86 15.08 -0.84
N TYR A 311 -9.35 14.54 0.28
CA TYR A 311 -9.92 15.33 1.38
C TYR A 311 -8.85 15.92 2.34
N GLU A 312 -7.58 15.58 2.16
CA GLU A 312 -6.44 16.10 2.93
C GLU A 312 -5.73 17.27 2.19
N ALA A 313 -6.51 18.12 1.51
CA ALA A 313 -5.98 19.23 0.66
C ALA A 313 -4.96 20.15 1.36
N PRO A 314 -5.08 20.50 2.67
CA PRO A 314 -4.04 21.28 3.34
C PRO A 314 -2.67 20.60 3.36
N ILE A 315 -2.63 19.26 3.50
CA ILE A 315 -1.39 18.48 3.51
C ILE A 315 -0.77 18.48 2.10
N ASN A 316 -1.59 18.33 1.06
CA ASN A 316 -1.12 18.37 -0.32
C ASN A 316 -0.33 19.65 -0.60
N ARG A 317 -0.89 20.81 -0.23
CA ARG A 317 -0.24 22.11 -0.41
C ARG A 317 1.08 22.21 0.34
N ARG A 318 1.17 21.71 1.58
CA ARG A 318 2.42 21.74 2.36
C ARG A 318 3.51 20.85 1.78
N LEU A 319 3.12 19.72 1.21
CA LEU A 319 4.06 18.87 0.48
C LEU A 319 4.56 19.55 -0.80
N GLU A 320 3.68 20.22 -1.56
CA GLU A 320 4.08 20.98 -2.74
C GLU A 320 5.08 22.09 -2.37
N GLU A 321 4.84 22.82 -1.28
CA GLU A 321 5.76 23.82 -0.72
C GLU A 321 7.11 23.21 -0.30
N ALA A 322 7.13 21.92 0.10
CA ALA A 322 8.34 21.15 0.42
C ALA A 322 9.02 20.51 -0.82
N GLY A 323 8.58 20.84 -2.03
CA GLY A 323 9.19 20.41 -3.28
C GLY A 323 8.66 19.07 -3.80
N PHE A 324 7.48 18.64 -3.37
CA PHE A 324 6.80 17.49 -3.97
C PHE A 324 5.96 17.93 -5.17
N GLU A 325 5.86 17.06 -6.17
CA GLU A 325 5.06 17.25 -7.37
C GLU A 325 4.05 16.13 -7.51
N SER A 326 2.82 16.44 -7.92
CA SER A 326 1.80 15.45 -8.19
C SER A 326 2.14 14.66 -9.47
N VAL A 327 2.25 13.33 -9.36
CA VAL A 327 2.60 12.47 -10.50
C VAL A 327 1.46 11.55 -10.93
N ALA A 328 0.52 11.27 -10.05
CA ALA A 328 -0.63 10.42 -10.36
C ALA A 328 -1.80 10.69 -9.41
N THR A 329 -3.01 10.37 -9.87
CA THR A 329 -4.20 10.23 -9.03
C THR A 329 -4.71 8.81 -9.16
N VAL A 330 -4.95 8.16 -8.03
CA VAL A 330 -5.43 6.77 -7.99
C VAL A 330 -6.78 6.67 -7.30
N SER A 331 -7.66 5.89 -7.87
CA SER A 331 -8.94 5.53 -7.28
C SER A 331 -8.77 4.39 -6.30
N LEU A 332 -9.43 4.49 -5.17
CA LEU A 332 -9.47 3.47 -4.12
C LEU A 332 -10.81 2.75 -4.21
N LEU A 333 -10.77 1.47 -4.48
CA LEU A 333 -11.95 0.65 -4.63
C LEU A 333 -11.95 -0.51 -3.64
N ILE A 334 -13.14 -0.92 -3.25
CA ILE A 334 -13.38 -1.98 -2.28
C ILE A 334 -14.50 -2.89 -2.75
N LYS A 335 -14.33 -4.18 -2.51
CA LYS A 335 -15.39 -5.18 -2.61
C LYS A 335 -15.62 -5.78 -1.25
N GLU A 336 -16.81 -5.55 -0.68
CA GLU A 336 -17.26 -6.28 0.51
C GLU A 336 -17.83 -7.63 0.09
N THR A 337 -17.40 -8.68 0.78
CA THR A 337 -17.91 -10.04 0.57
C THR A 337 -18.89 -10.37 1.70
N LEU A 338 -20.07 -10.85 1.34
CA LEU A 338 -21.01 -11.36 2.32
C LEU A 338 -20.48 -12.68 2.89
N VAL A 339 -19.95 -12.64 4.09
CA VAL A 339 -19.60 -13.83 4.84
C VAL A 339 -20.85 -14.37 5.50
N ARG A 340 -21.27 -15.58 5.15
CA ARG A 340 -22.32 -16.28 5.91
C ARG A 340 -21.77 -16.56 7.31
N VAL A 341 -22.28 -15.85 8.30
CA VAL A 341 -22.11 -16.24 9.69
C VAL A 341 -22.91 -17.54 9.88
N ALA A 342 -22.21 -18.63 10.20
CA ALA A 342 -22.91 -19.86 10.61
C ALA A 342 -23.74 -19.51 11.85
N GLU A 343 -25.06 -19.76 11.80
CA GLU A 343 -25.87 -19.63 12.99
C GLU A 343 -25.28 -20.49 14.12
N PRO A 344 -25.09 -19.92 15.31
CA PRO A 344 -24.60 -20.70 16.42
C PRO A 344 -25.55 -21.89 16.62
N ALA A 345 -25.01 -23.11 16.63
CA ALA A 345 -25.78 -24.31 16.92
C ALA A 345 -26.44 -24.10 18.29
N LEU A 346 -27.78 -24.07 18.32
CA LEU A 346 -28.52 -24.04 19.56
C LEU A 346 -28.15 -25.28 20.36
N VAL A 347 -27.40 -25.11 21.43
CA VAL A 347 -27.15 -26.17 22.40
C VAL A 347 -28.48 -26.48 23.04
N PRO A 348 -29.05 -27.69 22.88
CA PRO A 348 -30.30 -28.01 23.55
C PRO A 348 -30.10 -27.92 25.07
N ALA A 349 -30.89 -27.12 25.73
CA ALA A 349 -30.92 -27.07 27.18
C ALA A 349 -31.32 -28.47 27.69
N THR A 350 -30.37 -29.20 28.20
CA THR A 350 -30.63 -30.42 28.94
C THR A 350 -31.34 -30.02 30.24
N ARG A 351 -32.61 -30.50 30.39
CA ARG A 351 -33.35 -30.43 31.62
C ARG A 351 -32.80 -31.43 32.66
#